data_66bd9725eca325499c02edb9a588c692
#
_entry.id   66bd9725eca325499c02edb9a588c692
#
_cell.length_a   1.000
_cell.length_b   1.000
_cell.length_c   1.000
_cell.angle_alpha   90.00
_cell.angle_beta   90.00
_cell.angle_gamma   90.00
#
_symmetry.space_group_name_H-M   'P 1'
#
loop_
_entity.id
_entity.type
_entity.pdbx_description
1 polymer ?
#
loop_
_entity_poly.entity_id
_entity_poly.type
_entity_poly.pdbx_seq_one_letter_code
_entity_poly.pdbx_strand_id
1 'polypeptide(L)'
;MRTLPLRSNIRRDIEFDIPFSVYTVGTDIQIPMTRLSGFSAKQILFSFSGTGRFRRLGQDKWDILDPGTSVYIPESMPHEYVALKGETWHVGYVTFVERREGMLAGWGFGASPTYTRLSDIDSIFPLLERIWASSGTHEDPWLTTEVLFSLFLEIKRQSQLFQVSDTPMFHSRLNRYRESAVESAVRFLHDHLNRSITITQLATHVGYSQKQLTRLFRDELGQTPLLYLQHIRMQTALTLLNEHTDMTIRQAAAYVGMEPTYFTRLHRRMYGVVPSKR
;
A
#
# COMPACT_ATOMS: atom_id res chain seq x y z
N MET A 1 -3.29 -13.47 16.67
CA MET A 1 -2.60 -12.16 16.64
C MET A 1 -3.66 -11.06 16.76
N ARG A 2 -3.42 -10.00 17.55
CA ARG A 2 -4.32 -8.84 17.63
C ARG A 2 -4.32 -8.10 16.28
N THR A 3 -5.51 -7.72 15.79
CA THR A 3 -5.64 -6.97 14.54
C THR A 3 -5.50 -5.48 14.81
N LEU A 4 -4.65 -4.81 14.04
CA LEU A 4 -4.52 -3.36 13.98
C LEU A 4 -5.17 -2.88 12.68
N PRO A 5 -6.40 -2.34 12.72
CA PRO A 5 -7.03 -1.84 11.51
C PRO A 5 -6.17 -0.79 10.79
N LEU A 6 -6.29 -0.70 9.46
CA LEU A 6 -5.57 0.32 8.70
C LEU A 6 -5.74 1.71 9.33
N ARG A 7 -4.63 2.34 9.67
CA ARG A 7 -4.53 3.77 9.94
C ARG A 7 -3.70 4.47 8.90
N SER A 8 -4.15 5.63 8.48
CA SER A 8 -3.44 6.51 7.56
C SER A 8 -3.21 7.86 8.22
N ASN A 9 -2.06 8.46 7.96
CA ASN A 9 -1.73 9.79 8.41
C ASN A 9 -2.12 10.81 7.36
N ILE A 10 -2.73 11.90 7.81
CA ILE A 10 -3.08 13.02 6.96
C ILE A 10 -1.77 13.76 6.67
N ARG A 11 -1.40 13.85 5.39
CA ARG A 11 -0.33 14.76 4.98
C ARG A 11 -0.84 16.21 5.17
N ARG A 12 -0.65 16.75 6.34
CA ARG A 12 -0.61 18.20 6.45
C ARG A 12 0.67 18.63 5.78
N ASP A 13 0.70 19.79 5.11
CA ASP A 13 1.92 20.47 4.71
C ASP A 13 2.72 20.76 6.00
N ILE A 14 3.44 19.76 6.48
CA ILE A 14 4.10 19.82 7.76
C ILE A 14 5.45 20.46 7.47
N GLU A 15 5.63 21.66 7.98
CA GLU A 15 6.91 22.38 8.03
C GLU A 15 7.97 21.69 8.93
N PHE A 16 7.73 20.42 9.33
CA PHE A 16 8.69 19.69 10.14
C PHE A 16 9.80 19.11 9.30
N ASP A 17 11.04 19.43 9.65
CA ASP A 17 12.23 18.83 9.03
C ASP A 17 12.49 17.42 9.59
N ILE A 18 11.53 16.51 9.39
CA ILE A 18 11.64 15.10 9.73
C ILE A 18 12.09 14.28 8.51
N PRO A 19 12.99 13.30 8.68
CA PRO A 19 13.55 12.55 7.56
C PRO A 19 12.55 11.56 6.93
N PHE A 20 11.57 11.08 7.70
CA PHE A 20 10.56 10.11 7.29
C PHE A 20 9.19 10.53 7.78
N SER A 21 8.15 10.12 7.08
CA SER A 21 6.77 10.21 7.59
C SER A 21 6.02 8.92 7.30
N VAL A 22 5.33 8.39 8.32
CA VAL A 22 4.45 7.24 8.14
C VAL A 22 3.26 7.66 7.28
N TYR A 23 2.94 6.86 6.28
CA TYR A 23 1.76 7.05 5.43
C TYR A 23 0.61 6.15 5.90
N THR A 24 0.86 4.83 5.99
CA THR A 24 -0.13 3.89 6.54
C THR A 24 0.53 2.82 7.39
N VAL A 25 -0.23 2.28 8.33
CA VAL A 25 0.20 1.18 9.20
C VAL A 25 -0.99 0.31 9.57
N GLY A 26 -0.76 -0.98 9.72
CA GLY A 26 -1.79 -1.93 10.17
C GLY A 26 -1.34 -3.37 10.12
N THR A 27 -2.27 -4.26 10.52
CA THR A 27 -2.15 -5.72 10.35
C THR A 27 -3.45 -6.24 9.76
N ASP A 28 -3.36 -7.29 8.94
CA ASP A 28 -4.53 -7.84 8.25
C ASP A 28 -4.35 -9.33 7.91
N ILE A 29 -5.45 -10.00 7.63
CA ILE A 29 -5.42 -11.25 6.85
C ILE A 29 -5.29 -10.83 5.39
N GLN A 30 -4.16 -11.18 4.78
CA GLN A 30 -3.82 -10.69 3.46
C GLN A 30 -4.70 -11.33 2.39
N ILE A 31 -5.51 -10.51 1.75
CA ILE A 31 -6.20 -10.86 0.51
C ILE A 31 -5.27 -10.66 -0.70
N PRO A 32 -5.52 -11.32 -1.84
CA PRO A 32 -4.75 -11.09 -3.06
C PRO A 32 -4.64 -9.60 -3.39
N MET A 33 -3.44 -9.14 -3.71
CA MET A 33 -3.13 -7.75 -4.01
C MET A 33 -2.29 -7.65 -5.28
N THR A 34 -2.75 -6.88 -6.26
CA THR A 34 -1.95 -6.48 -7.43
C THR A 34 -1.93 -4.95 -7.52
N ARG A 35 -0.74 -4.40 -7.70
CA ARG A 35 -0.50 -2.98 -7.85
C ARG A 35 0.18 -2.71 -9.18
N LEU A 36 -0.63 -2.46 -10.21
CA LEU A 36 -0.16 -2.26 -11.59
C LEU A 36 0.82 -1.09 -11.73
N SER A 37 0.62 -0.03 -10.97
CA SER A 37 1.49 1.16 -10.94
C SER A 37 2.36 1.24 -9.68
N GLY A 38 2.43 0.14 -8.89
CA GLY A 38 3.08 0.17 -7.59
C GLY A 38 2.25 0.86 -6.50
N PHE A 39 2.91 1.23 -5.43
CA PHE A 39 2.36 2.00 -4.31
C PHE A 39 3.07 3.34 -4.22
N SER A 40 2.37 4.40 -3.87
CA SER A 40 2.91 5.78 -3.88
C SER A 40 3.90 6.09 -2.75
N ALA A 41 4.16 5.12 -1.88
CA ALA A 41 5.09 5.22 -0.77
C ALA A 41 5.91 3.94 -0.65
N LYS A 42 7.05 4.01 0.00
CA LYS A 42 7.86 2.84 0.37
C LYS A 42 7.08 1.99 1.36
N GLN A 43 7.16 0.67 1.24
CA GLN A 43 6.40 -0.27 2.06
C GLN A 43 7.32 -1.32 2.67
N ILE A 44 7.07 -1.69 3.93
CA ILE A 44 7.60 -2.93 4.52
C ILE A 44 6.42 -3.79 4.91
N LEU A 45 6.43 -5.02 4.41
CA LEU A 45 5.45 -6.06 4.72
C LEU A 45 6.14 -7.14 5.57
N PHE A 46 5.49 -7.55 6.65
CA PHE A 46 5.95 -8.57 7.58
C PHE A 46 5.03 -9.78 7.53
N SER A 47 5.57 -10.97 7.32
CA SER A 47 4.85 -12.23 7.39
C SER A 47 4.86 -12.77 8.83
N PHE A 48 3.74 -12.65 9.55
CA PHE A 48 3.64 -13.12 10.94
C PHE A 48 3.27 -14.59 11.03
N SER A 49 2.25 -15.02 10.30
CA SER A 49 1.84 -16.43 10.27
C SER A 49 1.16 -16.79 8.94
N GLY A 50 1.20 -18.06 8.58
CA GLY A 50 0.86 -18.51 7.22
C GLY A 50 1.92 -18.08 6.22
N THR A 51 1.84 -18.60 5.01
CA THR A 51 2.82 -18.36 3.95
C THR A 51 2.19 -17.58 2.81
N GLY A 52 2.88 -16.55 2.36
CA GLY A 52 2.54 -15.80 1.18
C GLY A 52 3.56 -15.96 0.07
N ARG A 53 3.25 -15.39 -1.07
CA ARG A 53 4.17 -15.25 -2.19
C ARG A 53 4.08 -13.86 -2.77
N PHE A 54 5.20 -13.36 -3.24
CA PHE A 54 5.36 -12.03 -3.81
C PHE A 54 6.09 -12.12 -5.14
N ARG A 55 5.74 -11.26 -6.09
CA ARG A 55 6.56 -11.03 -7.30
C ARG A 55 6.42 -9.60 -7.82
N ARG A 56 7.42 -9.16 -8.56
CA ARG A 56 7.31 -7.97 -9.41
C ARG A 56 6.49 -8.33 -10.64
N LEU A 57 5.62 -7.44 -11.07
CA LEU A 57 4.89 -7.64 -12.33
C LEU A 57 5.87 -7.69 -13.51
N GLY A 58 5.59 -8.59 -14.46
CA GLY A 58 6.49 -8.90 -15.57
C GLY A 58 7.58 -9.94 -15.25
N GLN A 59 7.59 -10.49 -14.03
CA GLN A 59 8.44 -11.63 -13.68
C GLN A 59 7.58 -12.88 -13.47
N ASP A 60 8.04 -14.02 -13.98
CA ASP A 60 7.34 -15.32 -13.83
C ASP A 60 7.56 -15.94 -12.45
N LYS A 61 8.72 -15.66 -11.85
CA LYS A 61 9.11 -16.25 -10.56
C LYS A 61 8.44 -15.56 -9.39
N TRP A 62 7.88 -16.38 -8.49
CA TRP A 62 7.37 -15.96 -7.20
C TRP A 62 8.40 -16.19 -6.10
N ASP A 63 8.59 -15.21 -5.25
CA ASP A 63 9.37 -15.33 -4.03
C ASP A 63 8.43 -15.71 -2.88
N ILE A 64 8.85 -16.65 -2.04
CA ILE A 64 8.05 -17.15 -0.91
C ILE A 64 8.31 -16.31 0.33
N LEU A 65 7.23 -15.92 0.99
CA LEU A 65 7.25 -15.17 2.24
C LEU A 65 6.74 -16.04 3.38
N ASP A 66 7.65 -16.83 3.94
CA ASP A 66 7.39 -17.63 5.14
C ASP A 66 7.22 -16.76 6.38
N PRO A 67 6.59 -17.28 7.47
CA PRO A 67 6.58 -16.61 8.77
C PRO A 67 8.00 -16.19 9.21
N GLY A 68 8.13 -14.99 9.73
CA GLY A 68 9.43 -14.41 10.09
C GLY A 68 10.18 -13.78 8.91
N THR A 69 9.55 -13.60 7.75
CA THR A 69 10.12 -12.86 6.62
C THR A 69 9.52 -11.46 6.55
N SER A 70 10.36 -10.47 6.28
CA SER A 70 9.91 -9.15 5.84
C SER A 70 10.34 -8.90 4.40
N VAL A 71 9.55 -8.12 3.67
CA VAL A 71 9.91 -7.61 2.35
C VAL A 71 9.75 -6.08 2.33
N TYR A 72 10.82 -5.41 1.99
CA TYR A 72 10.79 -4.00 1.62
C TYR A 72 10.40 -3.87 0.14
N ILE A 73 9.49 -2.97 -0.16
CA ILE A 73 8.96 -2.72 -1.49
C ILE A 73 9.16 -1.24 -1.81
N PRO A 74 9.94 -0.89 -2.84
CA PRO A 74 10.12 0.50 -3.26
C PRO A 74 8.79 1.14 -3.69
N GLU A 75 8.72 2.46 -3.61
CA GLU A 75 7.60 3.22 -4.17
C GLU A 75 7.49 3.03 -5.69
N SER A 76 6.29 3.14 -6.21
CA SER A 76 5.97 3.07 -7.66
C SER A 76 6.43 1.79 -8.36
N MET A 77 6.78 0.73 -7.63
CA MET A 77 7.16 -0.55 -8.20
C MET A 77 5.94 -1.45 -8.44
N PRO A 78 5.62 -1.80 -9.69
CA PRO A 78 4.54 -2.75 -9.99
C PRO A 78 4.81 -4.13 -9.38
N HIS A 79 3.84 -4.63 -8.60
CA HIS A 79 4.00 -5.90 -7.89
C HIS A 79 2.67 -6.55 -7.53
N GLU A 80 2.74 -7.81 -7.17
CA GLU A 80 1.60 -8.53 -6.59
C GLU A 80 2.05 -9.48 -5.48
N TYR A 81 1.13 -9.74 -4.56
CA TYR A 81 1.33 -10.72 -3.49
C TYR A 81 0.01 -11.35 -3.06
N VAL A 82 0.08 -12.60 -2.63
CA VAL A 82 -1.08 -13.43 -2.29
C VAL A 82 -0.67 -14.54 -1.32
N ALA A 83 -1.60 -14.97 -0.47
CA ALA A 83 -1.42 -16.17 0.34
C ALA A 83 -1.19 -17.42 -0.53
N LEU A 84 -0.42 -18.39 -0.05
CA LEU A 84 -0.39 -19.70 -0.67
C LEU A 84 -1.77 -20.36 -0.64
N LYS A 85 -2.03 -21.21 -1.63
CA LYS A 85 -3.33 -21.87 -1.78
C LYS A 85 -3.67 -22.67 -0.52
N GLY A 86 -4.81 -22.34 0.09
CA GLY A 86 -5.31 -23.01 1.28
C GLY A 86 -4.79 -22.42 2.60
N GLU A 87 -3.93 -21.41 2.56
CA GLU A 87 -3.40 -20.77 3.78
C GLU A 87 -4.11 -19.46 4.13
N THR A 88 -4.16 -19.18 5.42
CA THR A 88 -4.51 -17.86 5.95
C THR A 88 -3.23 -17.12 6.30
N TRP A 89 -2.92 -16.09 5.52
CA TRP A 89 -1.67 -15.35 5.66
C TRP A 89 -1.89 -14.05 6.45
N HIS A 90 -1.33 -13.99 7.66
CA HIS A 90 -1.38 -12.82 8.54
C HIS A 90 -0.16 -11.94 8.32
N VAL A 91 -0.38 -10.70 7.99
CA VAL A 91 0.65 -9.73 7.71
C VAL A 91 0.55 -8.49 8.60
N GLY A 92 1.70 -7.88 8.84
CA GLY A 92 1.77 -6.49 9.29
C GLY A 92 2.43 -5.65 8.22
N TYR A 93 2.12 -4.38 8.18
CA TYR A 93 2.73 -3.47 7.22
C TYR A 93 2.86 -2.07 7.78
N VAL A 94 3.87 -1.38 7.31
CA VAL A 94 4.02 0.06 7.41
C VAL A 94 4.42 0.61 6.06
N THR A 95 3.80 1.71 5.66
CA THR A 95 4.22 2.47 4.48
C THR A 95 4.67 3.85 4.90
N PHE A 96 5.68 4.37 4.23
CA PHE A 96 6.31 5.62 4.63
C PHE A 96 6.89 6.36 3.43
N VAL A 97 7.07 7.66 3.62
CA VAL A 97 7.74 8.53 2.66
C VAL A 97 9.07 8.95 3.24
N GLU A 98 10.12 8.77 2.47
CA GLU A 98 11.46 9.29 2.76
C GLU A 98 11.54 10.72 2.23
N ARG A 99 11.71 11.69 3.13
CA ARG A 99 11.74 13.11 2.76
C ARG A 99 13.14 13.60 2.35
N ARG A 100 14.15 12.88 2.77
CA ARG A 100 15.56 13.07 2.34
C ARG A 100 15.99 11.81 1.62
N GLU A 101 15.98 11.86 0.28
CA GLU A 101 16.30 10.71 -0.54
C GLU A 101 17.68 10.09 -0.23
N GLY A 102 17.71 8.75 -0.26
CA GLY A 102 18.96 7.98 -0.17
C GLY A 102 19.42 7.66 1.24
N MET A 103 18.77 8.14 2.30
CA MET A 103 19.17 7.80 3.67
C MET A 103 19.08 6.30 3.96
N LEU A 104 18.06 5.65 3.43
CA LEU A 104 17.81 4.23 3.65
C LEU A 104 18.48 3.32 2.60
N ALA A 105 18.96 3.88 1.48
CA ALA A 105 19.60 3.10 0.42
C ALA A 105 20.85 2.36 0.93
N GLY A 106 21.68 3.05 1.74
CA GLY A 106 22.85 2.45 2.39
C GLY A 106 22.54 1.39 3.45
N TRP A 107 21.25 1.24 3.82
CA TRP A 107 20.79 0.25 4.79
C TRP A 107 20.12 -0.96 4.13
N GLY A 108 20.13 -1.05 2.79
CA GLY A 108 19.52 -2.12 2.03
C GLY A 108 18.09 -1.84 1.58
N PHE A 109 17.56 -0.62 1.81
CA PHE A 109 16.23 -0.21 1.36
C PHE A 109 16.36 0.68 0.10
N GLY A 110 16.83 0.08 -0.99
CA GLY A 110 17.14 0.78 -2.23
C GLY A 110 16.03 0.70 -3.29
N ALA A 111 16.42 0.65 -4.56
CA ALA A 111 15.51 0.64 -5.71
C ALA A 111 14.90 -0.73 -6.02
N SER A 112 15.31 -1.79 -5.32
CA SER A 112 14.80 -3.16 -5.52
C SER A 112 14.17 -3.69 -4.24
N PRO A 113 13.23 -4.66 -4.33
CA PRO A 113 12.72 -5.34 -3.16
C PRO A 113 13.86 -6.00 -2.38
N THR A 114 13.80 -5.86 -1.06
CA THR A 114 14.78 -6.48 -0.16
C THR A 114 14.06 -7.40 0.80
N TYR A 115 14.46 -8.66 0.82
CA TYR A 115 13.92 -9.68 1.70
C TYR A 115 14.83 -9.83 2.92
N THR A 116 14.24 -9.82 4.10
CA THR A 116 14.98 -10.01 5.35
C THR A 116 14.34 -11.13 6.14
N ARG A 117 15.14 -12.13 6.50
CA ARG A 117 14.75 -13.14 7.50
C ARG A 117 14.96 -12.54 8.88
N LEU A 118 13.90 -12.50 9.68
CA LEU A 118 13.90 -11.99 11.03
C LEU A 118 14.05 -13.18 11.99
N SER A 119 14.96 -13.07 12.95
CA SER A 119 15.17 -14.09 13.98
C SER A 119 14.06 -14.07 15.05
N ASP A 120 13.43 -12.92 15.24
CA ASP A 120 12.35 -12.67 16.18
C ASP A 120 11.31 -11.73 15.58
N ILE A 121 10.33 -12.32 14.88
CA ILE A 121 9.23 -11.54 14.28
C ILE A 121 8.32 -10.91 15.33
N ASP A 122 8.24 -11.51 16.52
CA ASP A 122 7.33 -11.04 17.57
C ASP A 122 7.77 -9.69 18.13
N SER A 123 9.07 -9.36 18.08
CA SER A 123 9.59 -8.03 18.44
C SER A 123 9.12 -6.90 17.51
N ILE A 124 8.65 -7.22 16.30
CA ILE A 124 8.16 -6.25 15.31
C ILE A 124 6.76 -5.76 15.66
N PHE A 125 5.90 -6.63 16.18
CA PHE A 125 4.51 -6.28 16.45
C PHE A 125 4.34 -5.11 17.43
N PRO A 126 5.07 -5.03 18.57
CA PRO A 126 4.99 -3.88 19.46
C PRO A 126 5.40 -2.56 18.81
N LEU A 127 6.35 -2.59 17.88
CA LEU A 127 6.76 -1.39 17.14
C LEU A 127 5.67 -0.94 16.17
N LEU A 128 5.04 -1.87 15.44
CA LEU A 128 3.88 -1.56 14.60
C LEU A 128 2.70 -1.04 15.43
N GLU A 129 2.43 -1.61 16.60
CA GLU A 129 1.37 -1.17 17.51
C GLU A 129 1.64 0.26 18.02
N ARG A 130 2.88 0.59 18.37
CA ARG A 130 3.27 1.96 18.78
C ARG A 130 3.10 2.96 17.63
N ILE A 131 3.56 2.63 16.40
CA ILE A 131 3.34 3.46 15.21
C ILE A 131 1.83 3.64 15.00
N TRP A 132 1.06 2.56 15.09
CA TRP A 132 -0.38 2.58 14.92
C TRP A 132 -1.08 3.47 15.96
N ALA A 133 -0.67 3.38 17.23
CA ALA A 133 -1.24 4.17 18.32
C ALA A 133 -1.01 5.68 18.15
N SER A 134 0.16 6.07 17.59
CA SER A 134 0.53 7.47 17.33
C SER A 134 0.13 7.96 15.95
N SER A 135 -0.55 7.14 15.14
CA SER A 135 -1.04 7.48 13.80
C SER A 135 -2.52 7.83 13.78
N GLY A 136 -2.99 8.42 12.68
CA GLY A 136 -4.39 8.77 12.43
C GLY A 136 -4.66 10.27 12.59
N THR A 137 -5.90 10.63 12.96
CA THR A 137 -6.35 12.03 13.05
C THR A 137 -5.55 12.91 14.02
N HIS A 138 -4.96 12.30 15.03
CA HIS A 138 -4.13 12.98 16.06
C HIS A 138 -2.69 12.48 16.00
N GLU A 139 -2.17 12.34 14.76
CA GLU A 139 -0.79 11.94 14.55
C GLU A 139 0.18 12.84 15.31
N ASP A 140 1.14 12.21 16.02
CA ASP A 140 2.37 12.85 16.45
C ASP A 140 3.50 12.48 15.47
N PRO A 141 3.88 13.41 14.56
CA PRO A 141 4.86 13.12 13.52
C PRO A 141 6.26 12.82 14.05
N TRP A 142 6.63 13.39 15.20
CA TRP A 142 7.92 13.14 15.83
C TRP A 142 7.98 11.73 16.41
N LEU A 143 6.94 11.37 17.16
CA LEU A 143 6.84 10.04 17.77
C LEU A 143 6.72 8.94 16.69
N THR A 144 5.90 9.14 15.64
CA THR A 144 5.79 8.17 14.55
C THR A 144 7.11 8.01 13.81
N THR A 145 7.86 9.10 13.60
CA THR A 145 9.20 9.06 12.97
C THR A 145 10.21 8.34 13.87
N GLU A 146 10.23 8.62 15.17
CA GLU A 146 11.11 7.95 16.14
C GLU A 146 10.87 6.44 16.15
N VAL A 147 9.61 6.02 16.24
CA VAL A 147 9.27 4.58 16.30
C VAL A 147 9.51 3.90 14.94
N LEU A 148 9.26 4.59 13.82
CA LEU A 148 9.60 4.09 12.49
C LEU A 148 11.11 3.89 12.35
N PHE A 149 11.93 4.82 12.84
CA PHE A 149 13.38 4.66 12.84
C PHE A 149 13.83 3.51 13.74
N SER A 150 13.20 3.34 14.90
CA SER A 150 13.42 2.18 15.78
C SER A 150 13.10 0.86 15.07
N LEU A 151 12.05 0.82 14.27
CA LEU A 151 11.70 -0.34 13.43
C LEU A 151 12.79 -0.64 12.39
N PHE A 152 13.34 0.38 11.70
CA PHE A 152 14.45 0.18 10.77
C PHE A 152 15.70 -0.37 11.48
N LEU A 153 16.03 0.16 12.65
CA LEU A 153 17.12 -0.34 13.47
C LEU A 153 16.93 -1.81 13.86
N GLU A 154 15.72 -2.18 14.28
CA GLU A 154 15.41 -3.55 14.66
C GLU A 154 15.52 -4.51 13.47
N ILE A 155 14.96 -4.16 12.31
CA ILE A 155 15.13 -4.96 11.08
C ILE A 155 16.62 -5.10 10.74
N LYS A 156 17.38 -4.01 10.83
CA LYS A 156 18.83 -4.03 10.52
C LYS A 156 19.61 -4.87 11.50
N ARG A 157 19.33 -4.76 12.81
CA ARG A 157 19.93 -5.56 13.85
C ARG A 157 19.73 -7.06 13.58
N GLN A 158 18.51 -7.46 13.26
CA GLN A 158 18.18 -8.85 12.95
C GLN A 158 18.79 -9.32 11.61
N SER A 159 18.89 -8.44 10.60
CA SER A 159 19.48 -8.78 9.30
C SER A 159 20.98 -9.00 9.34
N GLN A 160 21.70 -8.34 10.25
CA GLN A 160 23.17 -8.50 10.40
C GLN A 160 23.57 -9.89 10.90
N LEU A 161 22.64 -10.63 11.47
CA LEU A 161 22.83 -12.05 11.83
C LEU A 161 22.88 -12.95 10.59
N PHE A 162 22.51 -12.44 9.42
CA PHE A 162 22.48 -13.15 8.13
C PHE A 162 23.06 -12.25 7.03
N GLN A 163 24.41 -12.07 6.98
CA GLN A 163 25.02 -11.27 5.91
C GLN A 163 25.01 -11.98 4.56
N VAL A 164 24.77 -11.25 3.44
CA VAL A 164 25.74 -10.98 2.36
C VAL A 164 25.17 -9.97 1.34
N SER A 165 26.00 -9.00 1.04
CA SER A 165 26.20 -7.94 0.04
C SER A 165 25.40 -7.91 -1.27
N ASP A 166 24.97 -6.73 -1.70
CA ASP A 166 25.50 -5.97 -2.86
C ASP A 166 24.69 -4.69 -3.13
N THR A 167 25.44 -3.59 -3.36
CA THR A 167 24.89 -2.25 -3.66
C THR A 167 25.04 -1.91 -5.14
N PRO A 168 24.14 -1.12 -5.76
CA PRO A 168 24.62 0.15 -6.31
C PRO A 168 23.67 1.36 -6.13
N MET A 169 24.31 2.53 -6.07
CA MET A 169 23.68 3.86 -5.96
C MET A 169 22.97 4.33 -7.23
N PHE A 170 21.86 5.05 -7.06
CA PHE A 170 21.37 5.98 -8.07
C PHE A 170 20.73 7.23 -7.44
N HIS A 171 21.04 8.40 -8.01
CA HIS A 171 20.50 9.71 -7.61
C HIS A 171 19.25 10.07 -8.41
N SER A 172 18.25 10.65 -7.77
CA SER A 172 17.23 11.42 -8.48
C SER A 172 16.84 12.72 -7.75
N ARG A 173 16.46 13.72 -8.55
CA ARG A 173 16.32 15.12 -8.15
C ARG A 173 14.97 15.41 -7.52
N LEU A 174 14.98 16.16 -6.43
CA LEU A 174 13.81 16.73 -5.76
C LEU A 174 13.07 17.74 -6.66
N ASN A 175 11.77 17.48 -6.87
CA ASN A 175 10.84 18.49 -7.37
C ASN A 175 9.84 18.80 -6.23
N ARG A 176 9.89 20.03 -5.70
CA ARG A 176 8.93 20.53 -4.69
C ARG A 176 7.63 20.89 -5.40
N TYR A 177 6.78 19.91 -5.67
CA TYR A 177 5.38 20.17 -6.02
C TYR A 177 4.53 20.12 -4.76
N ARG A 178 3.78 21.19 -4.53
CA ARG A 178 2.70 21.25 -3.55
C ARG A 178 1.57 20.37 -4.11
N GLU A 179 1.45 19.16 -3.60
CA GLU A 179 0.42 18.23 -4.03
C GLU A 179 -0.97 18.76 -3.66
N SER A 180 -1.89 18.79 -4.62
CA SER A 180 -3.27 19.20 -4.36
C SER A 180 -4.00 18.16 -3.48
N ALA A 181 -5.04 18.60 -2.75
CA ALA A 181 -5.88 17.68 -1.98
C ALA A 181 -6.52 16.59 -2.87
N VAL A 182 -6.82 16.92 -4.13
CA VAL A 182 -7.36 15.97 -5.10
C VAL A 182 -6.30 14.96 -5.54
N GLU A 183 -5.07 15.40 -5.82
CA GLU A 183 -3.96 14.48 -6.14
C GLU A 183 -3.67 13.50 -5.00
N SER A 184 -3.65 14.00 -3.76
CA SER A 184 -3.48 13.16 -2.56
C SER A 184 -4.63 12.16 -2.40
N ALA A 185 -5.87 12.60 -2.62
CA ALA A 185 -7.04 11.73 -2.56
C ALA A 185 -7.04 10.68 -3.67
N VAL A 186 -6.68 11.06 -4.90
CA VAL A 186 -6.54 10.16 -6.06
C VAL A 186 -5.51 9.08 -5.76
N ARG A 187 -4.35 9.45 -5.26
CA ARG A 187 -3.30 8.52 -4.86
C ARG A 187 -3.79 7.54 -3.80
N PHE A 188 -4.46 8.04 -2.75
CA PHE A 188 -5.05 7.20 -1.71
C PHE A 188 -6.05 6.19 -2.29
N LEU A 189 -6.90 6.60 -3.23
CA LEU A 189 -7.86 5.71 -3.89
C LEU A 189 -7.16 4.61 -4.70
N HIS A 190 -6.10 4.94 -5.44
CA HIS A 190 -5.31 3.95 -6.17
C HIS A 190 -4.60 2.97 -5.23
N ASP A 191 -4.01 3.47 -4.15
CA ASP A 191 -3.25 2.67 -3.20
C ASP A 191 -4.15 1.67 -2.42
N HIS A 192 -5.42 2.03 -2.20
CA HIS A 192 -6.35 1.25 -1.39
C HIS A 192 -7.57 0.73 -2.16
N LEU A 193 -7.45 0.60 -3.47
CA LEU A 193 -8.50 0.28 -4.43
C LEU A 193 -9.37 -0.92 -4.02
N ASN A 194 -8.75 -1.96 -3.49
CA ASN A 194 -9.38 -3.22 -3.09
C ASN A 194 -10.07 -3.18 -1.72
N ARG A 195 -9.90 -2.08 -0.96
CA ARG A 195 -10.49 -1.93 0.38
C ARG A 195 -11.86 -1.26 0.32
N SER A 196 -12.65 -1.50 1.36
CA SER A 196 -13.89 -0.75 1.58
C SER A 196 -13.55 0.69 2.00
N ILE A 197 -13.53 1.61 1.05
CA ILE A 197 -13.25 3.03 1.27
C ILE A 197 -14.55 3.81 1.26
N THR A 198 -14.81 4.56 2.33
CA THR A 198 -15.89 5.56 2.35
C THR A 198 -15.36 6.92 1.93
N ILE A 199 -16.23 7.74 1.34
CA ILE A 199 -15.84 9.12 0.96
C ILE A 199 -15.53 9.97 2.20
N THR A 200 -16.13 9.65 3.34
CA THR A 200 -15.80 10.28 4.62
C THR A 200 -14.36 9.98 5.03
N GLN A 201 -13.93 8.72 4.96
CA GLN A 201 -12.54 8.34 5.25
C GLN A 201 -11.55 9.05 4.31
N LEU A 202 -11.87 9.09 3.00
CA LEU A 202 -11.07 9.78 2.01
C LEU A 202 -10.96 11.28 2.31
N ALA A 203 -12.08 11.94 2.62
CA ALA A 203 -12.11 13.35 2.98
C ALA A 203 -11.30 13.64 4.24
N THR A 204 -11.44 12.80 5.26
CA THR A 204 -10.64 12.89 6.49
C THR A 204 -9.15 12.72 6.19
N HIS A 205 -8.78 11.78 5.32
CA HIS A 205 -7.39 11.55 4.93
C HIS A 205 -6.70 12.80 4.35
N VAL A 206 -7.42 13.59 3.56
CA VAL A 206 -6.88 14.81 2.94
C VAL A 206 -7.18 16.09 3.75
N GLY A 207 -7.79 15.98 4.94
CA GLY A 207 -8.05 17.12 5.83
C GLY A 207 -9.21 18.00 5.42
N TYR A 208 -10.17 17.48 4.63
CA TYR A 208 -11.35 18.21 4.15
C TYR A 208 -12.66 17.57 4.62
N SER A 209 -13.75 18.35 4.59
CA SER A 209 -15.08 17.79 4.70
C SER A 209 -15.45 17.06 3.40
N GLN A 210 -16.36 16.07 3.50
CA GLN A 210 -16.84 15.32 2.33
C GLN A 210 -17.42 16.25 1.24
N LYS A 211 -18.12 17.32 1.65
CA LYS A 211 -18.71 18.31 0.73
C LYS A 211 -17.62 19.09 -0.03
N GLN A 212 -16.59 19.53 0.70
CA GLN A 212 -15.45 20.25 0.10
C GLN A 212 -14.68 19.36 -0.87
N LEU A 213 -14.33 18.14 -0.47
CA LEU A 213 -13.62 17.20 -1.33
C LEU A 213 -14.44 16.89 -2.61
N THR A 214 -15.75 16.69 -2.48
CA THR A 214 -16.62 16.45 -3.65
C THR A 214 -16.63 17.63 -4.61
N ARG A 215 -16.60 18.86 -4.08
CA ARG A 215 -16.50 20.06 -4.92
C ARG A 215 -15.15 20.12 -5.62
N LEU A 216 -14.04 19.95 -4.91
CA LEU A 216 -12.69 19.96 -5.48
C LEU A 216 -12.54 18.90 -6.59
N PHE A 217 -13.03 17.68 -6.38
CA PHE A 217 -13.02 16.63 -7.41
C PHE A 217 -13.80 16.99 -8.65
N ARG A 218 -14.95 17.67 -8.50
CA ARG A 218 -15.73 18.15 -9.67
C ARG A 218 -15.00 19.26 -10.42
N ASP A 219 -14.39 20.19 -9.68
CA ASP A 219 -13.68 21.32 -10.23
C ASP A 219 -12.40 20.89 -10.99
N GLU A 220 -11.63 19.94 -10.45
CA GLU A 220 -10.36 19.50 -11.02
C GLU A 220 -10.51 18.32 -12.01
N LEU A 221 -11.42 17.36 -11.73
CA LEU A 221 -11.53 16.11 -12.49
C LEU A 221 -12.89 15.92 -13.19
N GLY A 222 -13.80 16.87 -13.07
CA GLY A 222 -15.13 16.83 -13.70
C GLY A 222 -16.08 15.77 -13.12
N GLN A 223 -15.72 15.08 -12.04
CA GLN A 223 -16.48 13.97 -11.47
C GLN A 223 -16.39 13.93 -9.94
N THR A 224 -17.24 13.12 -9.31
CA THR A 224 -17.21 12.93 -7.86
C THR A 224 -16.15 11.90 -7.46
N PRO A 225 -15.64 11.94 -6.20
CA PRO A 225 -14.70 10.92 -5.70
C PRO A 225 -15.23 9.49 -5.80
N LEU A 226 -16.54 9.29 -5.58
CA LEU A 226 -17.17 7.97 -5.69
C LEU A 226 -17.16 7.47 -7.14
N LEU A 227 -17.50 8.35 -8.10
CA LEU A 227 -17.50 8.00 -9.51
C LEU A 227 -16.07 7.69 -9.98
N TYR A 228 -15.10 8.48 -9.54
CA TYR A 228 -13.69 8.23 -9.81
C TYR A 228 -13.26 6.84 -9.29
N LEU A 229 -13.59 6.52 -8.03
CA LEU A 229 -13.28 5.19 -7.46
C LEU A 229 -13.94 4.05 -8.25
N GLN A 230 -15.20 4.23 -8.70
CA GLN A 230 -15.87 3.24 -9.54
C GLN A 230 -15.16 3.03 -10.88
N HIS A 231 -14.70 4.12 -11.52
CA HIS A 231 -13.96 4.06 -12.78
C HIS A 231 -12.63 3.31 -12.63
N ILE A 232 -11.80 3.69 -11.66
CA ILE A 232 -10.49 3.04 -11.50
C ILE A 232 -10.63 1.56 -11.10
N ARG A 233 -11.62 1.20 -10.28
CA ARG A 233 -11.94 -0.19 -9.96
C ARG A 233 -12.34 -0.99 -11.20
N MET A 234 -13.21 -0.42 -12.02
CA MET A 234 -13.66 -1.05 -13.25
C MET A 234 -12.50 -1.25 -14.23
N GLN A 235 -11.69 -0.22 -14.48
CA GLN A 235 -10.52 -0.31 -15.33
C GLN A 235 -9.54 -1.38 -14.85
N THR A 236 -9.21 -1.38 -13.56
CA THR A 236 -8.30 -2.37 -12.98
C THR A 236 -8.84 -3.80 -13.12
N ALA A 237 -10.14 -4.02 -12.86
CA ALA A 237 -10.73 -5.35 -13.01
C ALA A 237 -10.72 -5.83 -14.46
N LEU A 238 -10.98 -4.95 -15.43
CA LEU A 238 -10.92 -5.29 -16.86
C LEU A 238 -9.49 -5.60 -17.33
N THR A 239 -8.51 -4.84 -16.85
CA THR A 239 -7.09 -5.14 -17.10
C THR A 239 -6.72 -6.52 -16.57
N LEU A 240 -7.10 -6.83 -15.32
CA LEU A 240 -6.84 -8.15 -14.72
C LEU A 240 -7.50 -9.30 -15.50
N LEU A 241 -8.73 -9.11 -15.97
CA LEU A 241 -9.43 -10.11 -16.80
C LEU A 241 -8.75 -10.35 -18.15
N ASN A 242 -8.11 -9.33 -18.71
CA ASN A 242 -7.37 -9.44 -19.97
C ASN A 242 -5.99 -10.09 -19.79
N GLU A 243 -5.31 -9.80 -18.68
CA GLU A 243 -3.96 -10.31 -18.40
C GLU A 243 -3.96 -11.73 -17.80
N HIS A 244 -5.02 -12.10 -17.08
CA HIS A 244 -5.16 -13.39 -16.40
C HIS A 244 -6.32 -14.20 -17.00
N THR A 245 -6.03 -15.00 -18.00
CA THR A 245 -7.04 -15.77 -18.74
C THR A 245 -7.81 -16.80 -17.90
N ASP A 246 -7.30 -17.20 -16.75
CA ASP A 246 -7.93 -18.09 -15.78
C ASP A 246 -8.80 -17.37 -14.75
N MET A 247 -8.67 -16.03 -14.63
CA MET A 247 -9.44 -15.23 -13.67
C MET A 247 -10.92 -15.14 -14.08
N THR A 248 -11.81 -15.39 -13.13
CA THR A 248 -13.26 -15.19 -13.32
C THR A 248 -13.68 -13.75 -13.04
N ILE A 249 -14.81 -13.32 -13.63
CA ILE A 249 -15.41 -12.01 -13.36
C ILE A 249 -15.67 -11.80 -11.86
N ARG A 250 -16.11 -12.87 -11.16
CA ARG A 250 -16.30 -12.83 -9.69
C ARG A 250 -15.00 -12.54 -8.95
N GLN A 251 -13.92 -13.19 -9.34
CA GLN A 251 -12.60 -12.97 -8.75
C GLN A 251 -12.09 -11.56 -9.04
N ALA A 252 -12.22 -11.07 -10.28
CA ALA A 252 -11.80 -9.72 -10.64
C ALA A 252 -12.59 -8.64 -9.86
N ALA A 253 -13.92 -8.83 -9.72
CA ALA A 253 -14.75 -7.93 -8.92
C ALA A 253 -14.33 -7.91 -7.44
N ALA A 254 -14.16 -9.09 -6.84
CA ALA A 254 -13.69 -9.22 -5.46
C ALA A 254 -12.30 -8.58 -5.28
N TYR A 255 -11.43 -8.75 -6.26
CA TYR A 255 -10.07 -8.22 -6.25
C TYR A 255 -10.02 -6.69 -6.13
N VAL A 256 -10.95 -5.99 -6.80
CA VAL A 256 -11.06 -4.53 -6.73
C VAL A 256 -12.02 -4.04 -5.62
N GLY A 257 -12.40 -4.91 -4.69
CA GLY A 257 -13.27 -4.56 -3.57
C GLY A 257 -14.70 -4.23 -3.99
N MET A 258 -15.21 -4.89 -5.05
CA MET A 258 -16.59 -4.74 -5.51
C MET A 258 -17.36 -6.05 -5.32
N GLU A 259 -18.63 -5.93 -4.91
CA GLU A 259 -19.56 -7.07 -4.94
C GLU A 259 -19.82 -7.47 -6.41
N PRO A 260 -19.76 -8.76 -6.76
CA PRO A 260 -19.85 -9.22 -8.15
C PRO A 260 -21.10 -8.79 -8.90
N THR A 261 -22.26 -8.80 -8.24
CA THR A 261 -23.55 -8.37 -8.84
C THR A 261 -23.53 -6.85 -9.12
N TYR A 262 -22.97 -6.09 -8.18
CA TYR A 262 -22.80 -4.65 -8.36
C TYR A 262 -21.81 -4.33 -9.50
N PHE A 263 -20.70 -5.05 -9.57
CA PHE A 263 -19.73 -4.93 -10.66
C PHE A 263 -20.38 -5.15 -12.04
N THR A 264 -21.13 -6.24 -12.20
CA THR A 264 -21.83 -6.56 -13.47
C THR A 264 -22.82 -5.48 -13.86
N ARG A 265 -23.60 -4.97 -12.90
CA ARG A 265 -24.57 -3.90 -13.13
C ARG A 265 -23.87 -2.57 -13.50
N LEU A 266 -22.78 -2.24 -12.81
CA LEU A 266 -22.01 -1.04 -13.10
C LEU A 266 -21.34 -1.11 -14.48
N HIS A 267 -20.75 -2.27 -14.83
CA HIS A 267 -20.17 -2.50 -16.15
C HIS A 267 -21.20 -2.29 -17.26
N ARG A 268 -22.39 -2.89 -17.12
CA ARG A 268 -23.47 -2.68 -18.08
C ARG A 268 -23.87 -1.21 -18.20
N ARG A 269 -23.89 -0.48 -17.10
CA ARG A 269 -24.22 0.95 -17.09
C ARG A 269 -23.13 1.79 -17.79
N MET A 270 -21.85 1.43 -17.66
CA MET A 270 -20.72 2.18 -18.22
C MET A 270 -20.46 1.86 -19.69
N TYR A 271 -20.63 0.58 -20.09
CA TYR A 271 -20.24 0.09 -21.41
C TYR A 271 -21.42 -0.45 -22.26
N GLY A 272 -22.64 -0.45 -21.72
CA GLY A 272 -23.85 -0.92 -22.44
C GLY A 272 -24.01 -2.44 -22.52
N VAL A 273 -22.98 -3.21 -22.14
CA VAL A 273 -22.94 -4.68 -22.21
C VAL A 273 -22.57 -5.29 -20.87
N VAL A 274 -22.92 -6.55 -20.65
CA VAL A 274 -22.42 -7.30 -19.47
C VAL A 274 -20.97 -7.69 -19.69
N PRO A 275 -20.14 -7.77 -18.61
CA PRO A 275 -18.78 -8.22 -18.74
C PRO A 275 -18.75 -9.67 -19.25
N SER A 276 -18.00 -9.93 -20.30
CA SER A 276 -17.76 -11.27 -20.81
C SER A 276 -16.26 -11.55 -20.84
N LYS A 277 -15.88 -12.79 -20.59
CA LYS A 277 -14.53 -13.26 -20.86
C LYS A 277 -14.31 -13.26 -22.37
N ARG A 278 -13.24 -12.66 -22.84
CA ARG A 278 -12.77 -12.87 -24.22
C ARG A 278 -11.89 -14.11 -24.31
#